data_6db2c988aaecb1870926c15307e11311
#
_entry.id   6db2c988aaecb1870926c15307e11311
#
_cell.length_a   1.000
_cell.length_b   1.000
_cell.length_c   1.000
_cell.angle_alpha   90.00
_cell.angle_beta   90.00
_cell.angle_gamma   90.00
#
_symmetry.space_group_name_H-M   'P 1'
#
loop_
_entity.id
_entity.type
_entity.pdbx_description
1 polymer ?
#
loop_
_entity_poly.entity_id
_entity_poly.type
_entity_poly.pdbx_seq_one_letter_code
_entity_poly.pdbx_strand_id
1 'polypeptide(L)' 'FYRPDRVILKDNHAIVIDYKFGYTKHKSHLEQVRNYMLLLSQMGYTTEGHIVYNALQTIHTIH' A
#
# COMPACT_ATOMS: atom_id res chain seq x y z
N PHE A 1 -10.73 1.70 -10.68
CA PHE A 1 -9.36 1.25 -10.94
C PHE A 1 -8.39 1.94 -9.96
N TYR A 2 -7.87 1.18 -9.01
CA TYR A 2 -6.98 1.72 -8.00
C TYR A 2 -5.53 1.77 -8.49
N ARG A 3 -4.88 2.88 -8.22
CA ARG A 3 -3.46 3.09 -8.50
C ARG A 3 -2.76 3.57 -7.24
N PRO A 4 -1.80 2.84 -6.70
CA PRO A 4 -1.02 3.36 -5.58
C PRO A 4 -0.12 4.51 -6.04
N ASP A 5 0.25 5.38 -5.10
CA ASP A 5 1.10 6.52 -5.42
C ASP A 5 2.50 6.07 -5.84
N ARG A 6 2.98 4.98 -5.25
CA ARG A 6 4.31 4.48 -5.56
C ARG A 6 4.39 2.97 -5.39
N VAL A 7 5.06 2.33 -6.33
CA VAL A 7 5.39 0.91 -6.24
C VAL A 7 6.88 0.78 -6.50
N ILE A 8 7.59 0.13 -5.58
CA ILE A 8 9.02 -0.13 -5.70
C ILE A 8 9.20 -1.63 -5.91
N LEU A 9 9.81 -1.99 -7.02
CA LEU A 9 10.11 -3.39 -7.34
C LEU A 9 11.63 -3.59 -7.26
N LYS A 10 12.04 -4.52 -6.43
CA LYS A 10 13.45 -4.86 -6.30
C LYS A 10 13.59 -6.36 -6.14
N ASP A 11 14.27 -7.00 -7.09
CA ASP A 11 14.37 -8.46 -7.15
C ASP A 11 12.98 -9.09 -7.16
N ASN A 12 12.63 -9.88 -6.18
CA ASN A 12 11.33 -10.53 -6.08
C ASN A 12 10.44 -9.87 -5.02
N HIS A 13 10.78 -8.65 -4.59
CA HIS A 13 10.04 -7.95 -3.56
C HIS A 13 9.38 -6.70 -4.11
N ALA A 14 8.12 -6.47 -3.72
CA ALA A 14 7.34 -5.31 -4.12
C ALA A 14 6.89 -4.54 -2.88
N ILE A 15 7.11 -3.23 -2.89
CA ILE A 15 6.70 -2.32 -1.83
C ILE A 15 5.67 -1.36 -2.41
N VAL A 16 4.47 -1.36 -1.83
CA VAL A 16 3.39 -0.49 -2.24
C VAL A 16 3.25 0.63 -1.23
N ILE A 17 3.30 1.88 -1.69
CA ILE A 17 3.20 3.05 -0.83
C ILE A 17 2.07 3.93 -1.31
N ASP A 18 1.18 4.30 -0.39
CA ASP A 18 0.07 5.19 -0.67
C ASP A 18 0.04 6.31 0.36
N TYR A 19 -0.16 7.55 -0.11
CA TYR A 19 -0.22 8.73 0.74
C TYR A 19 -1.66 9.21 0.86
N LYS A 20 -2.11 9.45 2.09
CA LYS A 20 -3.45 9.95 2.38
C LYS A 20 -3.37 11.26 3.17
N PHE A 21 -4.19 12.22 2.81
CA PHE A 21 -4.15 13.57 3.38
C PHE A 21 -5.32 13.86 4.31
N GLY A 22 -6.14 12.93 4.66
CA GLY A 22 -7.26 13.14 5.57
C GLY A 22 -6.88 12.90 7.03
N TYR A 23 -7.83 13.20 7.91
CA TYR A 23 -7.69 12.92 9.36
C TYR A 23 -8.29 11.58 9.75
N THR A 24 -8.95 10.90 8.83
CA THR A 24 -9.66 9.65 9.11
C THR A 24 -9.00 8.50 8.39
N LYS A 25 -8.76 7.41 9.12
CA LYS A 25 -8.31 6.15 8.54
C LYS A 25 -9.54 5.37 8.08
N HIS A 26 -9.65 5.12 6.79
CA HIS A 26 -10.76 4.36 6.23
C HIS A 26 -10.36 2.93 5.93
N LYS A 27 -11.25 2.01 6.22
CA LYS A 27 -11.05 0.60 5.92
C LYS A 27 -10.82 0.38 4.41
N SER A 28 -11.47 1.17 3.58
CA SER A 28 -11.31 1.09 2.12
C SER A 28 -9.87 1.35 1.66
N HIS A 29 -9.12 2.21 2.37
CA HIS A 29 -7.70 2.43 2.06
C HIS A 29 -6.90 1.15 2.21
N LEU A 30 -7.13 0.44 3.31
CA LEU A 30 -6.46 -0.81 3.60
C LEU A 30 -6.80 -1.88 2.56
N GLU A 31 -8.08 -1.99 2.20
CA GLU A 31 -8.53 -2.98 1.21
C GLU A 31 -7.94 -2.73 -0.17
N GLN A 32 -7.85 -1.46 -0.58
CA GLN A 32 -7.24 -1.09 -1.86
C GLN A 32 -5.79 -1.52 -1.93
N VAL A 33 -5.00 -1.21 -0.90
CA VAL A 33 -3.59 -1.58 -0.86
C VAL A 33 -3.43 -3.09 -0.81
N ARG A 34 -4.21 -3.78 0.00
CA ARG A 34 -4.17 -5.25 0.08
C ARG A 34 -4.49 -5.92 -1.23
N ASN A 35 -5.51 -5.44 -1.94
CA ASN A 35 -5.87 -6.00 -3.23
C ASN A 35 -4.76 -5.81 -4.25
N TYR A 36 -4.11 -4.67 -4.24
CA TYR A 36 -2.98 -4.42 -5.12
C TYR A 36 -1.79 -5.32 -4.77
N MET A 37 -1.51 -5.49 -3.48
CA MET A 37 -0.48 -6.41 -3.01
C MET A 37 -0.77 -7.85 -3.47
N LEU A 38 -2.03 -8.26 -3.44
CA LEU A 38 -2.44 -9.58 -3.90
C LEU A 38 -2.13 -9.77 -5.38
N LEU A 39 -2.41 -8.77 -6.22
CA LEU A 39 -2.07 -8.84 -7.64
C LEU A 39 -0.57 -9.03 -7.84
N LEU A 40 0.25 -8.29 -7.12
CA LEU A 40 1.70 -8.41 -7.21
C LEU A 40 2.17 -9.79 -6.71
N SER A 41 1.56 -10.28 -5.66
CA SER A 41 1.84 -11.62 -5.13
C SER A 41 1.57 -12.70 -6.18
N GLN A 42 0.48 -12.56 -6.93
CA GLN A 42 0.13 -13.49 -8.01
C GLN A 42 1.13 -13.42 -9.16
N MET A 43 1.86 -12.32 -9.28
CA MET A 43 2.93 -12.17 -10.27
C MET A 43 4.27 -12.71 -9.79
N GLY A 44 4.33 -13.24 -8.57
CA GLY A 44 5.54 -13.85 -8.03
C GLY A 44 6.34 -13.00 -7.05
N TYR A 45 5.82 -11.82 -6.67
CA TYR A 45 6.52 -10.96 -5.72
C TYR A 45 6.13 -11.30 -4.28
N THR A 46 7.10 -11.19 -3.36
CA THR A 46 6.76 -10.99 -1.95
C THR A 46 6.38 -9.52 -1.78
N THR A 47 5.40 -9.23 -0.93
CA THR A 47 4.82 -7.90 -0.90
C THR A 47 4.80 -7.31 0.50
N GLU A 48 4.91 -5.98 0.56
CA GLU A 48 4.59 -5.20 1.74
C GLU A 48 3.91 -3.91 1.29
N GLY A 49 3.08 -3.34 2.15
CA GLY A 49 2.35 -2.13 1.85
C GLY A 49 2.45 -1.14 3.00
N HIS A 50 2.45 0.15 2.66
CA HIS A 50 2.50 1.24 3.63
C HIS A 50 1.49 2.30 3.23
N ILE A 51 0.64 2.69 4.18
CA ILE A 51 -0.25 3.82 4.00
C ILE A 51 0.25 4.93 4.92
N VAL A 52 0.67 6.03 4.32
CA VAL A 52 1.20 7.18 5.04
C VAL A 52 0.08 8.19 5.23
N TYR A 53 -0.33 8.40 6.47
CA TYR A 53 -1.36 9.37 6.83
C TYR A 53 -0.68 10.66 7.26
N ASN A 54 -0.49 11.58 6.34
CA ASN A 54 0.28 12.80 6.58
C ASN A 54 -0.30 13.67 7.69
N ALA A 55 -1.61 13.86 7.69
CA ALA A 55 -2.27 14.70 8.70
C ALA A 55 -2.19 14.09 10.10
N LEU A 56 -2.11 12.77 10.20
CA LEU A 56 -2.02 12.05 11.48
C LEU A 56 -0.58 11.75 11.87
N GLN A 57 0.37 12.00 10.98
CA GLN A 57 1.79 11.68 11.16
C GLN A 57 2.02 10.21 11.55
N THR A 58 1.27 9.31 10.91
CA THR A 58 1.38 7.88 11.17
C THR A 58 1.54 7.11 9.88
N ILE A 59 2.17 5.92 10.00
CA ILE A 59 2.33 4.99 8.90
C ILE A 59 1.68 3.67 9.31
N HIS A 60 0.77 3.19 8.47
CA HIS A 60 0.17 1.88 8.66
C HIS A 60 0.86 0.88 7.74
N THR A 61 1.54 -0.10 8.32
CA THR A 61 2.27 -1.11 7.55
C THR A 61 1.45 -2.38 7.41
N ILE A 62 1.41 -2.90 6.19
CA ILE A 62 0.67 -4.11 5.83
C ILE A 62 1.68 -5.14 5.31
N HIS A 63 1.63 -6.32 5.88
CA HIS A 63 2.49 -7.43 5.46
C HIS A 63 1.75 -8.49 4.67
#